data_2c80dd955af66495ccb5c11312334efc
#
_entry.id   2c80dd955af66495ccb5c11312334efc
#
_cell.length_a   1.000
_cell.length_b   1.000
_cell.length_c   1.000
_cell.angle_alpha   90.00
_cell.angle_beta   90.00
_cell.angle_gamma   90.00
#
_symmetry.space_group_name_H-M   'P 1'
#
loop_
_entity.id
_entity.type
_entity.pdbx_description
1 polymer ?
#
loop_
_entity_poly.entity_id
_entity_poly.type
_entity_poly.pdbx_seq_one_letter_code
_entity_poly.pdbx_strand_id
1 'polypeptide(L)'
;FLIQAGRMNIALDFDTLWYGVRSEYILAGGAGIYENPGLVGMVYVYSKGLEVLTLPLSDLASHSYLLFFTLWLSVMGLMMVYRISRLFMGREYSVLAAALCASLPAIMNMGISAKPDIITWLLQLIMIEYFFRYLISTGAGEDRNGKGSGRGNVTLLILSAGAYLLSLTMKPTSLIFSTAVFGMMGIYLIGWRRLSFRASLRHWASIILPGAALAGIWARTMMITGMPVTSVFTSIFAKLGFEMKYPFATGSLPQNWQEESNLHVLLRRLWQMLLSPEGKDMGHVIIAWGTSLLFFLVLFIAASVMMGAAEKKERGGIATAAAVIFWPFLAVNLISLVMLYQVDGNYFMLLYTFLVLIACRKLSGLAQKSAKGLVILLLVPLLGFNILLTAQTNWAWSVGFSEIRPVNKGRYNHKAKQHEDMIIKGNAAIWQILAADPENRVIAFGDHPFCLQFPCNVQSYKDITSPWGNVELVNSPEAFEEYMEYAGTDYIYAESGYIGTDSWEWSYGLLRDLISDGVLTDFFFENGNMLARYSREKLPGEKAAENLRLFDENYITSDMVKQEVKENE
;
A
#
# COMPACT_ATOMS: atom_id res chain seq x y z
N PHE A 1 20.42 -5.76 1.11
CA PHE A 1 20.33 -5.06 -0.17
C PHE A 1 20.58 -6.02 -1.35
N LEU A 2 21.68 -6.76 -1.41
CA LEU A 2 22.01 -7.65 -2.55
C LEU A 2 20.96 -8.74 -2.78
N ILE A 3 20.42 -9.32 -1.71
CA ILE A 3 19.31 -10.29 -1.80
C ILE A 3 18.08 -9.63 -2.43
N GLN A 4 17.70 -8.47 -1.96
CA GLN A 4 16.53 -7.75 -2.49
C GLN A 4 16.74 -7.29 -3.94
N ALA A 5 17.94 -6.82 -4.28
CA ALA A 5 18.28 -6.47 -5.65
C ALA A 5 18.17 -7.68 -6.61
N GLY A 6 18.55 -8.89 -6.15
CA GLY A 6 18.33 -10.13 -6.90
C GLY A 6 16.85 -10.51 -7.04
N ARG A 7 16.06 -10.21 -6.02
CA ARG A 7 14.62 -10.54 -5.97
C ARG A 7 13.74 -9.63 -6.82
N MET A 8 14.21 -8.46 -7.23
CA MET A 8 13.48 -7.60 -8.17
C MET A 8 13.18 -8.28 -9.51
N ASN A 9 13.83 -9.39 -9.79
CA ASN A 9 13.65 -10.16 -11.03
C ASN A 9 12.72 -11.39 -10.86
N ILE A 10 12.01 -11.51 -9.74
CA ILE A 10 10.97 -12.53 -9.56
C ILE A 10 9.60 -11.98 -9.97
N ALA A 11 8.59 -12.84 -9.96
CA ALA A 11 7.22 -12.43 -10.26
C ALA A 11 6.77 -11.27 -9.36
N LEU A 12 5.99 -10.37 -9.93
CA LEU A 12 5.43 -9.23 -9.21
C LEU A 12 4.45 -9.69 -8.14
N ASP A 13 4.43 -9.00 -7.01
CA ASP A 13 3.47 -9.28 -5.93
C ASP A 13 2.06 -8.80 -6.28
N PHE A 14 1.08 -9.27 -5.50
CA PHE A 14 -0.34 -9.02 -5.68
C PHE A 14 -0.67 -7.53 -5.84
N ASP A 15 -0.23 -6.70 -4.90
CA ASP A 15 -0.52 -5.27 -4.92
C ASP A 15 0.22 -4.53 -6.05
N THR A 16 1.42 -4.98 -6.38
CA THR A 16 2.17 -4.43 -7.51
C THR A 16 1.43 -4.69 -8.82
N LEU A 17 0.89 -5.90 -9.02
CA LEU A 17 0.06 -6.22 -10.18
C LEU A 17 -1.27 -5.47 -10.15
N TRP A 18 -1.89 -5.35 -8.97
CA TRP A 18 -3.23 -4.79 -8.83
C TRP A 18 -3.27 -3.30 -9.21
N TYR A 19 -2.39 -2.47 -8.65
CA TYR A 19 -2.41 -1.03 -8.89
C TYR A 19 -1.04 -0.38 -9.13
N GLY A 20 0.04 -1.01 -8.70
CA GLY A 20 1.38 -0.41 -8.71
C GLY A 20 1.93 -0.19 -10.12
N VAL A 21 1.98 -1.23 -10.96
CA VAL A 21 2.53 -1.17 -12.33
C VAL A 21 1.52 -0.73 -13.39
N ARG A 22 0.31 -0.39 -12.99
CA ARG A 22 -0.76 0.04 -13.90
C ARG A 22 -0.87 1.56 -14.04
N SER A 23 0.13 2.29 -13.56
CA SER A 23 0.13 3.75 -13.57
C SER A 23 0.01 4.34 -14.98
N GLU A 24 0.53 3.69 -16.02
CA GLU A 24 0.35 4.10 -17.41
C GLU A 24 -1.13 4.13 -17.83
N TYR A 25 -1.92 3.12 -17.45
CA TYR A 25 -3.35 3.05 -17.77
C TYR A 25 -4.19 3.97 -16.88
N ILE A 26 -3.73 4.23 -15.65
CA ILE A 26 -4.46 5.04 -14.67
C ILE A 26 -4.23 6.53 -14.88
N LEU A 27 -3.02 6.91 -15.28
CA LEU A 27 -2.58 8.31 -15.34
C LEU A 27 -2.44 8.85 -16.76
N ALA A 28 -2.12 8.01 -17.72
CA ALA A 28 -1.80 8.42 -19.10
C ALA A 28 -2.76 7.84 -20.15
N GLY A 29 -3.62 6.89 -19.77
CA GLY A 29 -4.64 6.34 -20.67
C GLY A 29 -5.86 7.24 -20.80
N GLY A 30 -6.47 7.29 -21.98
CA GLY A 30 -7.71 8.02 -22.23
C GLY A 30 -7.53 9.53 -22.36
N ALA A 31 -8.53 10.29 -21.93
CA ALA A 31 -8.63 11.73 -22.18
C ALA A 31 -7.80 12.61 -21.23
N GLY A 32 -7.03 12.03 -20.32
CA GLY A 32 -6.12 12.75 -19.44
C GLY A 32 -6.12 12.28 -17.99
N ILE A 33 -5.19 12.81 -17.21
CA ILE A 33 -4.99 12.42 -15.80
C ILE A 33 -6.17 12.78 -14.87
N TYR A 34 -7.09 13.62 -15.31
CA TYR A 34 -8.24 14.07 -14.54
C TYR A 34 -9.55 13.35 -14.90
N GLU A 35 -9.47 12.37 -15.78
CA GLU A 35 -10.61 11.56 -16.19
C GLU A 35 -10.46 10.12 -15.72
N ASN A 36 -11.62 9.49 -15.42
CA ASN A 36 -11.62 8.08 -15.06
C ASN A 36 -11.53 7.24 -16.34
N PRO A 37 -10.52 6.35 -16.47
CA PRO A 37 -10.42 5.46 -17.62
C PRO A 37 -11.40 4.26 -17.56
N GLY A 38 -12.51 4.37 -16.82
CA GLY A 38 -13.49 3.30 -16.67
C GLY A 38 -13.20 2.34 -15.51
N LEU A 39 -12.28 2.71 -14.61
CA LEU A 39 -11.94 1.90 -13.44
C LEU A 39 -12.82 2.27 -12.25
N VAL A 40 -13.27 1.27 -11.50
CA VAL A 40 -14.20 1.43 -10.37
C VAL A 40 -13.55 1.19 -9.02
N GLY A 41 -12.49 0.43 -8.95
CA GLY A 41 -11.81 0.14 -7.68
C GLY A 41 -11.18 1.40 -7.08
N MET A 42 -11.47 1.67 -5.79
CA MET A 42 -10.95 2.84 -5.07
C MET A 42 -9.43 2.93 -5.07
N VAL A 43 -8.72 1.80 -5.16
CA VAL A 43 -7.25 1.74 -5.22
C VAL A 43 -6.69 2.45 -6.46
N TYR A 44 -7.45 2.51 -7.54
CA TYR A 44 -7.04 3.21 -8.77
C TYR A 44 -7.08 4.73 -8.64
N VAL A 45 -7.82 5.25 -7.67
CA VAL A 45 -7.95 6.69 -7.44
C VAL A 45 -7.37 7.15 -6.10
N TYR A 46 -6.63 6.30 -5.41
CA TYR A 46 -5.82 6.71 -4.26
C TYR A 46 -4.88 7.86 -4.63
N SER A 47 -4.34 8.52 -3.62
CA SER A 47 -3.27 9.49 -3.81
C SER A 47 -2.17 8.90 -4.69
N LYS A 48 -1.89 9.53 -5.83
CA LYS A 48 -1.05 8.99 -6.91
C LYS A 48 0.35 9.62 -6.97
N GLY A 49 0.86 10.10 -5.82
CA GLY A 49 2.16 10.79 -5.80
C GLY A 49 3.33 9.91 -6.23
N LEU A 50 3.37 8.64 -5.83
CA LEU A 50 4.41 7.71 -6.27
C LEU A 50 4.29 7.44 -7.76
N GLU A 51 3.10 7.10 -8.24
CA GLU A 51 2.85 6.73 -9.63
C GLU A 51 3.15 7.90 -10.58
N VAL A 52 2.77 9.13 -10.22
CA VAL A 52 3.15 10.34 -10.97
C VAL A 52 4.68 10.49 -11.04
N LEU A 53 5.36 10.24 -9.92
CA LEU A 53 6.82 10.34 -9.86
C LEU A 53 7.52 9.26 -10.70
N THR A 54 6.95 8.06 -10.75
CA THR A 54 7.53 6.89 -11.42
C THR A 54 6.97 6.62 -12.81
N LEU A 55 5.99 7.40 -13.26
CA LEU A 55 5.37 7.24 -14.57
C LEU A 55 6.38 7.10 -15.73
N PRO A 56 7.50 7.87 -15.78
CA PRO A 56 8.51 7.70 -16.82
C PRO A 56 9.20 6.33 -16.82
N LEU A 57 9.07 5.54 -15.74
CA LEU A 57 9.66 4.20 -15.62
C LEU A 57 8.68 3.09 -16.01
N SER A 58 7.38 3.37 -16.10
CA SER A 58 6.35 2.36 -16.37
C SER A 58 6.32 1.90 -17.81
N ASP A 59 6.77 2.74 -18.74
CA ASP A 59 6.86 2.40 -20.18
C ASP A 59 8.06 1.51 -20.54
N LEU A 60 8.94 1.23 -19.59
CA LEU A 60 10.08 0.35 -19.81
C LEU A 60 9.63 -1.12 -19.88
N ALA A 61 10.36 -1.92 -20.67
CA ALA A 61 10.09 -3.34 -20.85
C ALA A 61 10.17 -4.17 -19.55
N SER A 62 10.87 -3.67 -18.53
CA SER A 62 10.99 -4.33 -17.24
C SER A 62 10.62 -3.38 -16.11
N HIS A 63 9.78 -3.85 -15.20
CA HIS A 63 9.45 -3.13 -13.96
C HIS A 63 10.62 -3.11 -12.95
N SER A 64 11.76 -3.74 -13.24
CA SER A 64 12.93 -3.73 -12.37
C SER A 64 13.43 -2.33 -12.05
N TYR A 65 13.30 -1.38 -12.97
CA TYR A 65 13.70 0.02 -12.73
C TYR A 65 12.82 0.69 -11.68
N LEU A 66 11.50 0.49 -11.76
CA LEU A 66 10.55 0.97 -10.78
C LEU A 66 10.81 0.32 -9.40
N LEU A 67 11.00 -0.99 -9.36
CA LEU A 67 11.29 -1.72 -8.13
C LEU A 67 12.66 -1.34 -7.54
N PHE A 68 13.66 -1.06 -8.39
CA PHE A 68 14.95 -0.57 -7.93
C PHE A 68 14.84 0.84 -7.33
N PHE A 69 14.02 1.70 -7.89
CA PHE A 69 13.76 3.02 -7.32
C PHE A 69 13.16 2.91 -5.91
N THR A 70 12.17 2.07 -5.70
CA THR A 70 11.58 1.84 -4.37
C THR A 70 12.58 1.20 -3.40
N LEU A 71 13.43 0.27 -3.86
CA LEU A 71 14.51 -0.29 -3.06
C LEU A 71 15.53 0.79 -2.64
N TRP A 72 15.86 1.71 -3.53
CA TRP A 72 16.73 2.84 -3.20
C TRP A 72 16.10 3.75 -2.14
N LEU A 73 14.81 4.03 -2.22
CA LEU A 73 14.08 4.78 -1.21
C LEU A 73 14.13 4.08 0.17
N SER A 74 14.07 2.75 0.23
CA SER A 74 14.21 2.02 1.48
C SER A 74 15.60 2.18 2.11
N VAL A 75 16.66 2.17 1.30
CA VAL A 75 18.04 2.47 1.76
C VAL A 75 18.14 3.88 2.31
N MET A 76 17.55 4.86 1.61
CA MET A 76 17.53 6.26 2.11
C MET A 76 16.77 6.38 3.42
N GLY A 77 15.65 5.65 3.58
CA GLY A 77 14.91 5.58 4.83
C GLY A 77 15.74 5.01 5.98
N LEU A 78 16.51 3.93 5.75
CA LEU A 78 17.44 3.39 6.74
C LEU A 78 18.56 4.38 7.10
N MET A 79 19.06 5.16 6.15
CA MET A 79 19.98 6.25 6.44
C MET A 79 19.32 7.33 7.34
N MET A 80 18.05 7.64 7.11
CA MET A 80 17.30 8.58 7.96
C MET A 80 17.11 8.02 9.37
N VAL A 81 16.80 6.72 9.53
CA VAL A 81 16.75 6.04 10.84
C VAL A 81 18.09 6.20 11.56
N TYR A 82 19.20 5.93 10.89
CA TYR A 82 20.53 6.15 11.46
C TYR A 82 20.74 7.62 11.88
N ARG A 83 20.40 8.59 11.04
CA ARG A 83 20.56 10.03 11.34
C ARG A 83 19.70 10.46 12.53
N ILE A 84 18.44 10.03 12.60
CA ILE A 84 17.55 10.31 13.75
C ILE A 84 18.13 9.68 15.02
N SER A 85 18.53 8.42 14.96
CA SER A 85 19.07 7.73 16.12
C SER A 85 20.33 8.38 16.68
N ARG A 86 21.18 8.96 15.80
CA ARG A 86 22.37 9.74 16.19
C ARG A 86 22.07 11.00 17.01
N LEU A 87 20.84 11.47 17.00
CA LEU A 87 20.41 12.59 17.85
C LEU A 87 20.20 12.15 19.31
N PHE A 88 19.99 10.86 19.56
CA PHE A 88 19.60 10.32 20.86
C PHE A 88 20.62 9.33 21.45
N MET A 89 21.48 8.74 20.63
CA MET A 89 22.37 7.66 21.09
C MET A 89 23.69 7.63 20.33
N GLY A 90 24.65 6.84 20.85
CA GLY A 90 25.97 6.65 20.23
C GLY A 90 25.92 5.91 18.90
N ARG A 91 27.04 5.97 18.14
CA ARG A 91 27.16 5.40 16.80
C ARG A 91 26.77 3.92 16.73
N GLU A 92 27.26 3.12 17.69
CA GLU A 92 27.03 1.66 17.71
C GLU A 92 25.55 1.31 17.78
N TYR A 93 24.82 1.94 18.69
CA TYR A 93 23.37 1.71 18.83
C TYR A 93 22.56 2.32 17.68
N SER A 94 23.09 3.35 17.04
CA SER A 94 22.45 3.90 15.85
C SER A 94 22.59 2.97 14.63
N VAL A 95 23.73 2.30 14.50
CA VAL A 95 23.92 1.25 13.49
C VAL A 95 23.02 0.05 13.82
N LEU A 96 22.93 -0.35 15.09
CA LEU A 96 22.03 -1.43 15.51
C LEU A 96 20.58 -1.09 15.18
N ALA A 97 20.13 0.13 15.44
CA ALA A 97 18.76 0.56 15.10
C ALA A 97 18.49 0.49 13.60
N ALA A 98 19.41 0.96 12.77
CA ALA A 98 19.29 0.85 11.32
C ALA A 98 19.30 -0.61 10.85
N ALA A 99 20.15 -1.46 11.44
CA ALA A 99 20.21 -2.90 11.13
C ALA A 99 18.93 -3.64 11.52
N LEU A 100 18.36 -3.33 12.70
CA LEU A 100 17.07 -3.90 13.12
C LEU A 100 15.95 -3.48 12.17
N CYS A 101 15.87 -2.20 11.78
CA CYS A 101 14.90 -1.75 10.79
C CYS A 101 15.13 -2.42 9.42
N ALA A 102 16.40 -2.60 9.00
CA ALA A 102 16.73 -3.30 7.76
C ALA A 102 16.40 -4.80 7.79
N SER A 103 16.22 -5.40 8.96
CA SER A 103 15.79 -6.79 9.10
C SER A 103 14.28 -6.96 9.04
N LEU A 104 13.51 -5.88 9.17
CA LEU A 104 12.05 -5.95 9.13
C LEU A 104 11.58 -6.22 7.70
N PRO A 105 10.84 -7.32 7.48
CA PRO A 105 10.34 -7.65 6.15
C PRO A 105 9.52 -6.51 5.53
N ALA A 106 8.68 -5.82 6.31
CA ALA A 106 7.89 -4.67 5.85
C ALA A 106 8.74 -3.59 5.16
N ILE A 107 9.95 -3.30 5.66
CA ILE A 107 10.81 -2.28 5.06
C ILE A 107 11.47 -2.81 3.80
N MET A 108 12.01 -4.01 3.84
CA MET A 108 12.80 -4.53 2.73
C MET A 108 11.94 -5.15 1.62
N ASN A 109 10.82 -5.80 1.95
CA ASN A 109 9.91 -6.36 0.96
C ASN A 109 9.05 -5.28 0.29
N MET A 110 8.65 -4.23 1.04
CA MET A 110 8.05 -3.04 0.43
C MET A 110 9.03 -2.29 -0.48
N GLY A 111 10.33 -2.38 -0.22
CA GLY A 111 11.35 -1.79 -1.09
C GLY A 111 11.47 -2.42 -2.48
N ILE A 112 10.89 -3.60 -2.69
CA ILE A 112 10.82 -4.28 -4.00
C ILE A 112 9.38 -4.45 -4.50
N SER A 113 8.48 -3.63 -4.01
CA SER A 113 7.08 -3.56 -4.40
C SER A 113 6.77 -2.17 -4.97
N ALA A 114 5.90 -2.08 -5.96
CA ALA A 114 5.45 -0.79 -6.52
C ALA A 114 4.34 -0.16 -5.67
N LYS A 115 4.60 -0.01 -4.36
CA LYS A 115 3.67 0.56 -3.37
C LYS A 115 4.20 1.85 -2.76
N PRO A 116 3.33 2.79 -2.40
CA PRO A 116 3.72 4.10 -1.87
C PRO A 116 4.20 4.06 -0.41
N ASP A 117 4.22 2.90 0.23
CA ASP A 117 4.52 2.76 1.67
C ASP A 117 5.93 3.22 2.02
N ILE A 118 6.93 2.81 1.24
CA ILE A 118 8.34 3.14 1.47
C ILE A 118 8.61 4.64 1.32
N ILE A 119 8.08 5.27 0.27
CA ILE A 119 8.27 6.72 0.09
C ILE A 119 7.53 7.50 1.18
N THR A 120 6.36 7.03 1.60
CA THR A 120 5.62 7.62 2.71
C THR A 120 6.43 7.55 4.01
N TRP A 121 6.97 6.38 4.33
CA TRP A 121 7.83 6.18 5.50
C TRP A 121 9.09 7.05 5.45
N LEU A 122 9.77 7.13 4.31
CA LEU A 122 10.92 8.01 4.11
C LEU A 122 10.57 9.48 4.36
N LEU A 123 9.46 9.97 3.81
CA LEU A 123 9.00 11.34 4.01
C LEU A 123 8.63 11.63 5.47
N GLN A 124 8.02 10.68 6.16
CA GLN A 124 7.76 10.77 7.60
C GLN A 124 9.07 10.86 8.41
N LEU A 125 10.08 10.09 8.06
CA LEU A 125 11.39 10.16 8.71
C LEU A 125 12.11 11.49 8.43
N ILE A 126 12.04 12.00 7.21
CA ILE A 126 12.56 13.31 6.84
C ILE A 126 11.87 14.41 7.65
N MET A 127 10.55 14.37 7.75
CA MET A 127 9.75 15.30 8.56
C MET A 127 10.25 15.32 10.02
N ILE A 128 10.44 14.14 10.63
CA ILE A 128 10.86 13.97 12.01
C ILE A 128 12.30 14.44 12.22
N GLU A 129 13.21 14.05 11.34
CA GLU A 129 14.63 14.40 11.44
C GLU A 129 14.84 15.92 11.39
N TYR A 130 14.23 16.59 10.42
CA TYR A 130 14.37 18.03 10.27
C TYR A 130 13.67 18.80 11.40
N PHE A 131 12.58 18.30 11.95
CA PHE A 131 11.97 18.86 13.15
C PHE A 131 12.92 18.80 14.37
N PHE A 132 13.53 17.64 14.65
CA PHE A 132 14.47 17.54 15.76
C PHE A 132 15.74 18.38 15.55
N ARG A 133 16.25 18.47 14.32
CA ARG A 133 17.36 19.37 14.00
C ARG A 133 16.99 20.84 14.20
N TYR A 134 15.76 21.21 13.87
CA TYR A 134 15.25 22.54 14.20
C TYR A 134 15.30 22.80 15.70
N LEU A 135 14.81 21.87 16.52
CA LEU A 135 14.84 22.00 17.98
C LEU A 135 16.27 22.13 18.52
N ILE A 136 17.22 21.37 17.98
CA ILE A 136 18.64 21.49 18.34
C ILE A 136 19.17 22.88 17.97
N SER A 137 18.85 23.38 16.80
CA SER A 137 19.31 24.70 16.34
C SER A 137 18.78 25.87 17.15
N THR A 138 17.68 25.67 17.90
CA THR A 138 17.12 26.66 18.83
C THR A 138 17.74 26.61 20.23
N GLY A 139 18.77 25.79 20.46
CA GLY A 139 19.35 25.59 21.81
C GLY A 139 18.46 24.80 22.75
N ALA A 140 17.46 24.09 22.23
CA ALA A 140 16.50 23.32 23.03
C ALA A 140 17.14 22.21 23.87
N GLY A 141 18.38 21.88 23.64
CA GLY A 141 19.15 20.87 24.39
C GLY A 141 19.82 21.37 25.67
N GLU A 142 20.06 22.67 25.81
CA GLU A 142 20.99 23.20 26.82
C GLU A 142 20.35 24.04 27.93
N ASP A 143 19.15 24.62 27.72
CA ASP A 143 18.63 25.58 28.68
C ASP A 143 17.44 25.05 29.50
N ARG A 144 17.66 24.89 30.83
CA ARG A 144 16.63 24.52 31.81
C ARG A 144 15.56 25.60 32.02
N ASN A 145 15.84 26.84 31.63
CA ASN A 145 15.01 28.00 31.97
C ASN A 145 14.10 28.47 30.83
N GLY A 146 14.02 27.75 29.69
CA GLY A 146 13.06 28.04 28.63
C GLY A 146 13.35 29.33 27.83
N LYS A 147 14.45 30.02 28.12
CA LYS A 147 14.85 31.25 27.44
C LYS A 147 15.92 30.99 26.38
N GLY A 148 15.72 29.99 25.54
CA GLY A 148 16.54 29.82 24.35
C GLY A 148 16.26 30.97 23.36
N SER A 149 17.07 32.04 23.41
CA SER A 149 16.97 33.22 22.53
C SER A 149 17.52 32.98 21.14
N GLY A 150 17.88 31.75 20.78
CA GLY A 150 18.41 31.42 19.47
C GLY A 150 17.31 31.41 18.39
N ARG A 151 17.46 32.26 17.37
CA ARG A 151 16.69 32.11 16.13
C ARG A 151 17.05 30.78 15.50
N GLY A 152 16.18 29.74 15.69
CA GLY A 152 16.37 28.46 15.03
C GLY A 152 16.41 28.59 13.51
N ASN A 153 17.05 27.62 12.87
CA ASN A 153 17.09 27.60 11.40
C ASN A 153 15.71 27.21 10.84
N VAL A 154 14.91 28.21 10.52
CA VAL A 154 13.54 28.07 10.01
C VAL A 154 13.48 27.19 8.74
N THR A 155 14.56 27.15 7.95
CA THR A 155 14.65 26.29 6.77
C THR A 155 14.43 24.81 7.14
N LEU A 156 14.94 24.35 8.29
CA LEU A 156 14.74 22.97 8.75
C LEU A 156 13.25 22.68 9.04
N LEU A 157 12.54 23.64 9.62
CA LEU A 157 11.11 23.50 9.88
C LEU A 157 10.29 23.47 8.59
N ILE A 158 10.69 24.26 7.60
CA ILE A 158 10.07 24.27 6.27
C ILE A 158 10.31 22.95 5.53
N LEU A 159 11.52 22.39 5.61
CA LEU A 159 11.80 21.06 5.06
C LEU A 159 10.95 19.97 5.74
N SER A 160 10.76 20.07 7.06
CA SER A 160 9.87 19.19 7.81
C SER A 160 8.41 19.31 7.31
N ALA A 161 7.90 20.53 7.16
CA ALA A 161 6.55 20.80 6.65
C ALA A 161 6.39 20.36 5.18
N GLY A 162 7.39 20.61 4.35
CA GLY A 162 7.40 20.14 2.96
C GLY A 162 7.32 18.61 2.85
N ALA A 163 8.09 17.89 3.66
CA ALA A 163 8.04 16.43 3.72
C ALA A 163 6.67 15.92 4.21
N TYR A 164 6.05 16.60 5.18
CA TYR A 164 4.67 16.31 5.59
C TYR A 164 3.70 16.44 4.42
N LEU A 165 3.67 17.58 3.74
CA LEU A 165 2.76 17.82 2.60
C LEU A 165 2.97 16.78 1.49
N LEU A 166 4.21 16.44 1.15
CA LEU A 166 4.51 15.41 0.17
C LEU A 166 4.06 14.01 0.64
N SER A 167 4.15 13.70 1.94
CA SER A 167 3.67 12.41 2.44
C SER A 167 2.17 12.21 2.21
N LEU A 168 1.39 13.29 2.24
CA LEU A 168 -0.05 13.26 1.98
C LEU A 168 -0.40 13.00 0.50
N THR A 169 0.54 13.23 -0.42
CA THR A 169 0.35 12.89 -1.84
C THR A 169 0.56 11.42 -2.14
N MET A 170 1.18 10.66 -1.23
CA MET A 170 1.62 9.29 -1.50
C MET A 170 0.55 8.25 -1.17
N LYS A 171 -0.07 8.35 0.01
CA LYS A 171 -1.01 7.32 0.50
C LYS A 171 -2.14 7.95 1.31
N PRO A 172 -3.40 7.49 1.17
CA PRO A 172 -4.53 8.03 1.94
C PRO A 172 -4.33 7.93 3.46
N THR A 173 -3.76 6.82 3.95
CA THR A 173 -3.49 6.62 5.39
C THR A 173 -2.47 7.61 5.96
N SER A 174 -1.68 8.29 5.12
CA SER A 174 -0.80 9.38 5.55
C SER A 174 -1.56 10.53 6.18
N LEU A 175 -2.82 10.75 5.74
CA LEU A 175 -3.69 11.76 6.35
C LEU A 175 -3.96 11.48 7.84
N ILE A 176 -3.92 10.22 8.24
CA ILE A 176 -4.03 9.81 9.65
C ILE A 176 -2.66 9.90 10.34
N PHE A 177 -1.71 9.10 9.88
CA PHE A 177 -0.45 8.88 10.61
C PHE A 177 0.54 10.04 10.52
N SER A 178 0.72 10.63 9.33
CA SER A 178 1.62 11.79 9.19
C SER A 178 1.05 13.03 9.86
N THR A 179 -0.29 13.24 9.78
CA THR A 179 -0.95 14.38 10.41
C THR A 179 -0.92 14.26 11.94
N ALA A 180 -1.05 13.06 12.50
CA ALA A 180 -0.91 12.86 13.94
C ALA A 180 0.48 13.31 14.43
N VAL A 181 1.55 12.89 13.75
CA VAL A 181 2.92 13.29 14.10
C VAL A 181 3.13 14.79 13.91
N PHE A 182 2.78 15.33 12.74
CA PHE A 182 2.98 16.74 12.43
C PHE A 182 2.15 17.67 13.33
N GLY A 183 0.91 17.30 13.64
CA GLY A 183 0.05 18.02 14.56
C GLY A 183 0.66 18.09 15.96
N MET A 184 1.22 16.98 16.47
CA MET A 184 1.90 16.96 17.77
C MET A 184 3.20 17.78 17.79
N MET A 185 3.92 17.82 16.66
CA MET A 185 5.05 18.74 16.50
C MET A 185 4.60 20.21 16.60
N GLY A 186 3.49 20.56 15.95
CA GLY A 186 2.88 21.89 16.03
C GLY A 186 2.45 22.25 17.45
N ILE A 187 1.74 21.35 18.13
CA ILE A 187 1.31 21.53 19.54
C ILE A 187 2.52 21.72 20.45
N TYR A 188 3.59 20.94 20.26
CA TYR A 188 4.83 21.09 21.02
C TYR A 188 5.47 22.48 20.81
N LEU A 189 5.56 22.93 19.55
CA LEU A 189 6.14 24.24 19.23
C LEU A 189 5.32 25.40 19.79
N ILE A 190 4.02 25.39 19.62
CA ILE A 190 3.13 26.50 20.01
C ILE A 190 2.91 26.48 21.52
N GLY A 191 2.54 25.32 22.10
CA GLY A 191 2.14 25.19 23.50
C GLY A 191 3.31 25.20 24.48
N TRP A 192 4.38 24.43 24.16
CA TRP A 192 5.50 24.25 25.10
C TRP A 192 6.62 25.25 24.91
N ARG A 193 6.92 25.63 23.65
CA ARG A 193 8.05 26.49 23.32
C ARG A 193 7.66 27.94 23.15
N ARG A 194 6.37 28.24 22.97
CA ARG A 194 5.85 29.61 22.70
C ARG A 194 6.65 30.34 21.61
N LEU A 195 7.05 29.60 20.58
CA LEU A 195 7.85 30.16 19.50
C LEU A 195 7.00 31.08 18.64
N SER A 196 7.43 32.32 18.48
CA SER A 196 6.83 33.22 17.48
C SER A 196 7.46 32.93 16.12
N PHE A 197 6.62 32.50 15.17
CA PHE A 197 7.04 32.27 13.78
C PHE A 197 7.17 33.61 13.04
N ARG A 198 8.38 34.13 12.94
CA ARG A 198 8.70 35.17 11.94
C ARG A 198 9.46 34.52 10.78
N ALA A 199 8.74 33.84 9.91
CA ALA A 199 9.28 33.38 8.64
C ALA A 199 9.22 34.50 7.61
N SER A 200 10.29 34.68 6.84
CA SER A 200 10.25 35.61 5.71
C SER A 200 9.39 35.03 4.57
N LEU A 201 8.87 35.91 3.69
CA LEU A 201 8.12 35.50 2.51
C LEU A 201 8.86 34.45 1.66
N ARG A 202 10.19 34.55 1.59
CA ARG A 202 11.06 33.61 0.88
C ARG A 202 10.98 32.17 1.43
N HIS A 203 10.81 32.00 2.74
CA HIS A 203 10.65 30.71 3.36
C HIS A 203 9.27 30.12 3.06
N TRP A 204 8.23 30.93 3.10
CA TRP A 204 6.89 30.49 2.73
C TRP A 204 6.78 30.08 1.26
N ALA A 205 7.51 30.77 0.36
CA ALA A 205 7.60 30.40 -1.04
C ALA A 205 8.10 28.95 -1.24
N SER A 206 8.97 28.45 -0.37
CA SER A 206 9.50 27.07 -0.45
C SER A 206 8.44 25.99 -0.17
N ILE A 207 7.36 26.32 0.51
CA ILE A 207 6.23 25.39 0.80
C ILE A 207 5.23 25.37 -0.36
N ILE A 208 5.23 26.37 -1.24
CA ILE A 208 4.28 26.47 -2.37
C ILE A 208 4.38 25.24 -3.25
N LEU A 209 5.58 24.75 -3.58
CA LEU A 209 5.75 23.61 -4.48
C LEU A 209 5.18 22.30 -3.89
N PRO A 210 5.53 21.88 -2.66
CA PRO A 210 4.87 20.73 -2.03
C PRO A 210 3.37 20.89 -1.85
N GLY A 211 2.92 22.12 -1.52
CA GLY A 211 1.50 22.45 -1.39
C GLY A 211 0.75 22.36 -2.72
N ALA A 212 1.35 22.82 -3.81
CA ALA A 212 0.79 22.72 -5.15
C ALA A 212 0.70 21.25 -5.62
N ALA A 213 1.73 20.44 -5.32
CA ALA A 213 1.71 19.01 -5.61
C ALA A 213 0.55 18.31 -4.87
N LEU A 214 0.36 18.62 -3.57
CA LEU A 214 -0.76 18.10 -2.79
C LEU A 214 -2.11 18.56 -3.37
N ALA A 215 -2.25 19.85 -3.65
CA ALA A 215 -3.47 20.40 -4.23
C ALA A 215 -3.80 19.78 -5.60
N GLY A 216 -2.80 19.56 -6.44
CA GLY A 216 -2.96 18.91 -7.74
C GLY A 216 -3.45 17.45 -7.61
N ILE A 217 -2.83 16.67 -6.72
CA ILE A 217 -3.25 15.27 -6.48
C ILE A 217 -4.67 15.20 -5.88
N TRP A 218 -4.98 16.06 -4.92
CA TRP A 218 -6.33 16.10 -4.33
C TRP A 218 -7.39 16.63 -5.29
N ALA A 219 -7.06 17.63 -6.10
CA ALA A 219 -7.94 18.11 -7.16
C ALA A 219 -8.25 17.00 -8.18
N ARG A 220 -7.22 16.22 -8.59
CA ARG A 220 -7.43 15.05 -9.44
C ARG A 220 -8.40 14.05 -8.81
N THR A 221 -8.14 13.65 -7.58
CA THR A 221 -9.01 12.69 -6.88
C THR A 221 -10.44 13.22 -6.78
N MET A 222 -10.61 14.51 -6.43
CA MET A 222 -11.92 15.16 -6.35
C MET A 222 -12.62 15.26 -7.71
N MET A 223 -11.90 15.56 -8.79
CA MET A 223 -12.51 15.64 -10.12
C MET A 223 -13.03 14.28 -10.59
N ILE A 224 -12.30 13.20 -10.30
CA ILE A 224 -12.67 11.84 -10.68
C ILE A 224 -13.77 11.28 -9.76
N THR A 225 -13.61 11.41 -8.45
CA THR A 225 -14.44 10.67 -7.49
C THR A 225 -15.49 11.53 -6.76
N GLY A 226 -15.39 12.86 -6.84
CA GLY A 226 -16.17 13.78 -6.02
C GLY A 226 -15.64 14.00 -4.60
N MET A 227 -14.62 13.22 -4.18
CA MET A 227 -14.00 13.31 -2.85
C MET A 227 -12.55 13.78 -2.97
N PRO A 228 -12.07 14.69 -2.08
CA PRO A 228 -10.69 15.16 -2.14
C PRO A 228 -9.68 14.06 -1.79
N VAL A 229 -10.07 13.12 -0.93
CA VAL A 229 -9.31 11.92 -0.56
C VAL A 229 -10.26 10.72 -0.51
N THR A 230 -9.85 9.60 -1.05
CA THR A 230 -10.63 8.37 -1.06
C THR A 230 -10.15 7.37 -0.02
N SER A 231 -11.05 6.49 0.42
CA SER A 231 -10.93 5.42 1.42
C SER A 231 -10.70 5.84 2.88
N VAL A 232 -10.30 7.09 3.16
CA VAL A 232 -10.19 7.59 4.54
C VAL A 232 -11.05 8.83 4.71
N PHE A 233 -11.72 8.93 5.85
CA PHE A 233 -12.60 10.07 6.22
C PHE A 233 -13.74 10.36 5.24
N THR A 234 -14.13 9.41 4.41
CA THR A 234 -15.20 9.58 3.41
C THR A 234 -16.51 10.05 4.06
N SER A 235 -16.87 9.48 5.21
CA SER A 235 -18.05 9.91 5.98
C SER A 235 -17.96 11.35 6.52
N ILE A 236 -16.74 11.85 6.78
CA ILE A 236 -16.53 13.24 7.20
C ILE A 236 -16.72 14.17 5.99
N PHE A 237 -16.13 13.83 4.85
CA PHE A 237 -16.29 14.61 3.62
C PHE A 237 -17.74 14.63 3.15
N ALA A 238 -18.46 13.51 3.25
CA ALA A 238 -19.91 13.47 2.95
C ALA A 238 -20.71 14.45 3.83
N LYS A 239 -20.41 14.52 5.15
CA LYS A 239 -21.03 15.51 6.06
C LYS A 239 -20.68 16.96 5.73
N LEU A 240 -19.58 17.20 5.01
CA LEU A 240 -19.16 18.50 4.51
C LEU A 240 -19.80 18.84 3.15
N GLY A 241 -20.64 17.97 2.60
CA GLY A 241 -21.36 18.18 1.35
C GLY A 241 -20.65 17.65 0.10
N PHE A 242 -19.60 16.83 0.26
CA PHE A 242 -18.99 16.12 -0.87
C PHE A 242 -19.79 14.87 -1.17
N GLU A 243 -20.00 14.58 -2.46
CA GLU A 243 -20.73 13.41 -2.92
C GLU A 243 -19.83 12.56 -3.82
N MET A 244 -19.94 11.25 -3.66
CA MET A 244 -19.23 10.30 -4.50
C MET A 244 -19.85 10.30 -5.90
N LYS A 245 -19.00 10.37 -6.94
CA LYS A 245 -19.44 10.34 -8.33
C LYS A 245 -19.52 8.90 -8.84
N TYR A 246 -20.43 8.68 -9.79
CA TYR A 246 -20.45 7.47 -10.58
C TYR A 246 -19.09 7.23 -11.29
N PRO A 247 -18.56 6.02 -11.38
CA PRO A 247 -19.14 4.74 -10.94
C PRO A 247 -18.75 4.34 -9.51
N PHE A 248 -18.12 5.23 -8.73
CA PHE A 248 -17.64 4.89 -7.39
C PHE A 248 -18.79 4.86 -6.39
N ALA A 249 -18.70 3.94 -5.44
CA ALA A 249 -19.54 3.94 -4.24
C ALA A 249 -18.71 4.21 -2.99
N THR A 250 -19.37 4.68 -1.95
CA THR A 250 -18.84 4.61 -0.59
C THR A 250 -18.88 3.15 -0.15
N GLY A 251 -17.88 2.36 -0.45
CA GLY A 251 -17.84 0.92 -0.28
C GLY A 251 -18.70 0.40 0.87
N SER A 252 -19.57 -0.54 0.59
CA SER A 252 -20.36 -1.22 1.60
C SER A 252 -19.43 -2.08 2.45
N LEU A 253 -19.18 -1.65 3.68
CA LEU A 253 -18.52 -2.51 4.65
C LEU A 253 -19.36 -3.79 4.80
N PRO A 254 -18.75 -4.98 4.91
CA PRO A 254 -19.48 -6.21 5.17
C PRO A 254 -20.44 -6.03 6.35
N GLN A 255 -21.66 -6.55 6.23
CA GLN A 255 -22.73 -6.35 7.22
C GLN A 255 -22.32 -6.71 8.66
N ASN A 256 -21.37 -7.63 8.82
CA ASN A 256 -20.94 -8.16 10.11
C ASN A 256 -19.68 -7.47 10.67
N TRP A 257 -19.21 -6.41 10.07
CA TRP A 257 -17.94 -5.80 10.47
C TRP A 257 -17.93 -5.24 11.90
N GLN A 258 -19.10 -4.94 12.48
CA GLN A 258 -19.22 -4.33 13.81
C GLN A 258 -19.94 -5.21 14.84
N GLU A 259 -20.11 -6.49 14.59
CA GLU A 259 -20.78 -7.39 15.56
C GLU A 259 -19.97 -7.59 16.86
N GLU A 260 -18.64 -7.41 16.79
CA GLU A 260 -17.77 -7.56 17.93
C GLU A 260 -17.55 -6.23 18.67
N SER A 261 -17.36 -6.31 19.99
CA SER A 261 -17.00 -5.11 20.76
C SER A 261 -15.62 -4.60 20.33
N ASN A 262 -15.47 -3.27 20.26
CA ASN A 262 -14.20 -2.61 19.90
C ASN A 262 -13.02 -3.09 20.77
N LEU A 263 -13.25 -3.41 22.04
CA LEU A 263 -12.23 -3.94 22.93
C LEU A 263 -11.77 -5.34 22.50
N HIS A 264 -12.70 -6.20 22.12
CA HIS A 264 -12.38 -7.55 21.65
C HIS A 264 -11.57 -7.50 20.34
N VAL A 265 -11.99 -6.67 19.38
CA VAL A 265 -11.26 -6.43 18.14
C VAL A 265 -9.84 -5.92 18.42
N LEU A 266 -9.70 -4.93 19.32
CA LEU A 266 -8.39 -4.40 19.70
C LEU A 266 -7.49 -5.48 20.30
N LEU A 267 -7.99 -6.24 21.28
CA LEU A 267 -7.20 -7.28 21.94
C LEU A 267 -6.81 -8.40 20.99
N ARG A 268 -7.73 -8.83 20.12
CA ARG A 268 -7.47 -9.84 19.09
C ARG A 268 -6.40 -9.38 18.11
N ARG A 269 -6.51 -8.15 17.57
CA ARG A 269 -5.53 -7.60 16.62
C ARG A 269 -4.18 -7.34 17.29
N LEU A 270 -4.14 -6.90 18.53
CA LEU A 270 -2.89 -6.80 19.30
C LEU A 270 -2.24 -8.16 19.51
N TRP A 271 -3.03 -9.18 19.83
CA TRP A 271 -2.53 -10.55 19.96
C TRP A 271 -1.93 -11.06 18.65
N GLN A 272 -2.65 -10.88 17.54
CA GLN A 272 -2.17 -11.27 16.23
C GLN A 272 -0.88 -10.53 15.86
N MET A 273 -0.82 -9.23 16.12
CA MET A 273 0.35 -8.41 15.83
C MET A 273 1.57 -8.82 16.65
N LEU A 274 1.40 -9.24 17.90
CA LEU A 274 2.51 -9.54 18.81
C LEU A 274 2.93 -11.01 18.81
N LEU A 275 2.00 -11.94 18.69
CA LEU A 275 2.23 -13.35 19.01
C LEU A 275 1.76 -14.34 17.93
N SER A 276 0.85 -13.94 17.07
CA SER A 276 0.32 -14.81 16.02
C SER A 276 0.45 -14.13 14.67
N PRO A 277 1.48 -14.47 13.90
CA PRO A 277 1.73 -13.83 12.60
C PRO A 277 0.70 -14.16 11.52
N GLU A 278 -0.10 -15.20 11.72
CA GLU A 278 -1.18 -15.60 10.83
C GLU A 278 -2.52 -15.13 11.40
N GLY A 279 -2.94 -13.93 11.03
CA GLY A 279 -4.23 -13.37 11.44
C GLY A 279 -5.21 -13.32 10.29
N LYS A 280 -6.49 -13.65 10.54
CA LYS A 280 -7.56 -13.44 9.55
C LYS A 280 -7.93 -11.96 9.39
N ASP A 281 -7.70 -11.15 10.43
CA ASP A 281 -8.11 -9.75 10.50
C ASP A 281 -7.00 -8.76 10.19
N MET A 282 -5.74 -9.19 10.22
CA MET A 282 -4.59 -8.39 9.88
C MET A 282 -3.83 -9.07 8.76
N GLY A 283 -3.86 -8.47 7.59
CA GLY A 283 -3.09 -8.94 6.44
C GLY A 283 -1.59 -8.82 6.67
N HIS A 284 -0.84 -9.76 6.11
CA HIS A 284 0.62 -9.68 5.94
C HIS A 284 1.44 -9.44 7.22
N VAL A 285 0.94 -9.85 8.39
CA VAL A 285 1.61 -9.58 9.67
C VAL A 285 2.99 -10.23 9.72
N ILE A 286 3.10 -11.51 9.40
CA ILE A 286 4.38 -12.23 9.42
C ILE A 286 5.39 -11.67 8.42
N ILE A 287 4.95 -11.35 7.21
CA ILE A 287 5.82 -10.82 6.16
C ILE A 287 6.12 -9.33 6.33
N ALA A 288 5.37 -8.64 7.20
CA ALA A 288 5.68 -7.26 7.55
C ALA A 288 6.69 -7.17 8.70
N TRP A 289 6.56 -8.04 9.71
CA TRP A 289 7.17 -7.74 11.00
C TRP A 289 8.18 -8.78 11.45
N GLY A 290 8.10 -9.99 11.00
CA GLY A 290 8.81 -11.07 11.62
C GLY A 290 8.25 -11.32 13.04
N THR A 291 8.13 -12.57 13.40
CA THR A 291 7.24 -12.99 14.47
C THR A 291 7.63 -12.53 15.87
N SER A 292 8.88 -12.71 16.23
CA SER A 292 9.30 -12.60 17.63
C SER A 292 9.99 -11.29 17.98
N LEU A 293 10.48 -10.56 16.98
CA LEU A 293 11.27 -9.35 17.21
C LEU A 293 10.43 -8.25 17.86
N LEU A 294 9.22 -8.02 17.38
CA LEU A 294 8.34 -6.98 17.91
C LEU A 294 7.97 -7.30 19.37
N PHE A 295 7.55 -8.52 19.63
CA PHE A 295 7.22 -8.98 20.99
C PHE A 295 8.41 -8.78 21.93
N PHE A 296 9.61 -9.20 21.52
CA PHE A 296 10.83 -9.00 22.29
C PHE A 296 11.12 -7.52 22.54
N LEU A 297 10.99 -6.65 21.53
CA LEU A 297 11.21 -5.21 21.71
C LEU A 297 10.22 -4.60 22.70
N VAL A 298 8.93 -4.95 22.63
CA VAL A 298 7.90 -4.45 23.55
C VAL A 298 8.18 -4.94 24.98
N LEU A 299 8.49 -6.23 25.16
CA LEU A 299 8.85 -6.76 26.49
C LEU A 299 10.10 -6.10 27.05
N PHE A 300 11.13 -5.91 26.22
CA PHE A 300 12.36 -5.24 26.65
C PHE A 300 12.11 -3.79 27.07
N ILE A 301 11.31 -3.04 26.30
CA ILE A 301 10.91 -1.67 26.66
C ILE A 301 10.16 -1.67 27.99
N ALA A 302 9.14 -2.53 28.14
CA ALA A 302 8.34 -2.64 29.36
C ALA A 302 9.21 -2.99 30.58
N ALA A 303 10.06 -4.01 30.48
CA ALA A 303 10.99 -4.40 31.53
C ALA A 303 11.96 -3.26 31.89
N SER A 304 12.48 -2.53 30.92
CA SER A 304 13.37 -1.39 31.14
C SER A 304 12.67 -0.25 31.88
N VAL A 305 11.39 -0.02 31.62
CA VAL A 305 10.58 0.97 32.36
C VAL A 305 10.31 0.52 33.77
N MET A 306 9.90 -0.75 33.98
CA MET A 306 9.59 -1.30 35.29
C MET A 306 10.82 -1.35 36.22
N MET A 307 11.99 -1.70 35.68
CA MET A 307 13.23 -1.76 36.47
C MET A 307 13.80 -0.37 36.81
N GLY A 308 13.13 0.70 36.41
CA GLY A 308 13.58 2.07 36.69
C GLY A 308 14.99 2.30 36.15
N ALA A 309 15.32 1.70 35.00
CA ALA A 309 16.63 1.86 34.37
C ALA A 309 16.96 3.34 34.37
N ALA A 310 17.98 3.71 35.18
CA ALA A 310 18.30 5.09 35.46
C ALA A 310 18.61 5.80 34.16
N GLU A 311 17.61 6.42 33.58
CA GLU A 311 17.85 7.39 32.55
C GLU A 311 18.72 8.46 33.19
N LYS A 312 19.96 8.57 32.74
CA LYS A 312 20.71 9.78 32.99
C LYS A 312 19.73 10.92 32.70
N LYS A 313 19.56 11.76 33.71
CA LYS A 313 18.56 12.83 33.77
C LYS A 313 18.83 13.90 32.72
N GLU A 314 18.95 13.46 31.47
CA GLU A 314 18.91 14.31 30.27
C GLU A 314 17.44 14.65 29.99
N ARG A 315 16.86 15.45 30.89
CA ARG A 315 15.61 16.15 30.61
C ARG A 315 15.89 17.32 29.65
N GLY A 316 16.52 16.99 28.51
CA GLY A 316 16.65 17.93 27.41
C GLY A 316 15.32 18.06 26.67
N GLY A 317 15.06 19.24 26.14
CA GLY A 317 13.83 19.53 25.41
C GLY A 317 13.51 18.57 24.25
N ILE A 318 14.54 17.89 23.67
CA ILE A 318 14.40 16.89 22.62
C ILE A 318 13.72 15.62 23.13
N ALA A 319 14.09 15.11 24.30
CA ALA A 319 13.47 13.91 24.88
C ALA A 319 12.00 14.17 25.23
N THR A 320 11.69 15.37 25.72
CA THR A 320 10.30 15.79 25.97
C THR A 320 9.52 15.88 24.67
N ALA A 321 10.09 16.48 23.62
CA ALA A 321 9.44 16.55 22.30
C ALA A 321 9.17 15.14 21.73
N ALA A 322 10.14 14.23 21.83
CA ALA A 322 9.99 12.86 21.39
C ALA A 322 8.84 12.14 22.13
N ALA A 323 8.73 12.33 23.45
CA ALA A 323 7.63 11.75 24.23
C ALA A 323 6.26 12.35 23.86
N VAL A 324 6.18 13.67 23.68
CA VAL A 324 4.94 14.38 23.28
C VAL A 324 4.47 13.91 21.90
N ILE A 325 5.37 13.55 21.02
CA ILE A 325 5.02 13.01 19.68
C ILE A 325 4.64 11.53 19.78
N PHE A 326 5.44 10.72 20.48
CA PHE A 326 5.29 9.27 20.49
C PHE A 326 3.99 8.80 21.13
N TRP A 327 3.61 9.30 22.31
CA TRP A 327 2.46 8.77 23.03
C TRP A 327 1.12 9.00 22.31
N PRO A 328 0.81 10.21 21.80
CA PRO A 328 -0.39 10.38 21.01
C PRO A 328 -0.34 9.62 19.68
N PHE A 329 0.82 9.52 19.05
CA PHE A 329 0.99 8.70 17.84
C PHE A 329 0.71 7.22 18.12
N LEU A 330 1.19 6.68 19.24
CA LEU A 330 0.84 5.32 19.68
C LEU A 330 -0.67 5.18 19.88
N ALA A 331 -1.32 6.15 20.52
CA ALA A 331 -2.77 6.14 20.70
C ALA A 331 -3.51 6.13 19.34
N VAL A 332 -3.08 6.93 18.37
CA VAL A 332 -3.66 6.93 17.01
C VAL A 332 -3.48 5.57 16.34
N ASN A 333 -2.32 4.92 16.48
CA ASN A 333 -2.12 3.57 15.95
C ASN A 333 -3.03 2.53 16.63
N LEU A 334 -3.21 2.60 17.95
CA LEU A 334 -4.13 1.70 18.66
C LEU A 334 -5.59 1.93 18.26
N ILE A 335 -6.00 3.17 18.09
CA ILE A 335 -7.34 3.51 17.58
C ILE A 335 -7.51 2.99 16.15
N SER A 336 -6.50 3.12 15.29
CA SER A 336 -6.57 2.64 13.91
C SER A 336 -6.75 1.12 13.82
N LEU A 337 -6.25 0.35 14.79
CA LEU A 337 -6.52 -1.09 14.87
C LEU A 337 -8.01 -1.43 15.00
N VAL A 338 -8.80 -0.52 15.54
CA VAL A 338 -10.25 -0.70 15.72
C VAL A 338 -11.04 -0.08 14.58
N MET A 339 -10.62 1.11 14.13
CA MET A 339 -11.41 1.94 13.21
C MET A 339 -11.22 1.59 11.73
N LEU A 340 -10.09 0.97 11.37
CA LEU A 340 -9.84 0.55 10.00
C LEU A 340 -10.46 -0.83 9.76
N TYR A 341 -11.20 -0.96 8.66
CA TYR A 341 -11.82 -2.23 8.26
C TYR A 341 -10.76 -3.30 8.04
N GLN A 342 -9.81 -3.02 7.16
CA GLN A 342 -8.69 -3.89 6.88
C GLN A 342 -7.40 -3.25 7.38
N VAL A 343 -6.60 -4.01 8.10
CA VAL A 343 -5.36 -3.53 8.69
C VAL A 343 -4.21 -4.42 8.22
N ASP A 344 -3.32 -3.82 7.45
CA ASP A 344 -2.09 -4.44 6.99
C ASP A 344 -0.90 -4.03 7.85
N GLY A 345 0.05 -4.96 7.99
CA GLY A 345 1.27 -4.72 8.76
C GLY A 345 2.07 -3.49 8.31
N ASN A 346 2.06 -3.15 7.02
CA ASN A 346 2.77 -1.99 6.46
C ASN A 346 2.28 -0.63 6.96
N TYR A 347 1.06 -0.54 7.49
CA TYR A 347 0.53 0.72 8.03
C TYR A 347 1.32 1.20 9.25
N PHE A 348 2.00 0.30 9.94
CA PHE A 348 2.70 0.55 11.20
C PHE A 348 4.24 0.70 11.07
N MET A 349 4.77 0.87 9.86
CA MET A 349 6.22 0.99 9.62
C MET A 349 6.88 2.08 10.48
N LEU A 350 6.23 3.24 10.64
CA LEU A 350 6.74 4.31 11.49
C LEU A 350 6.68 3.95 12.98
N LEU A 351 5.61 3.29 13.43
CA LEU A 351 5.50 2.80 14.81
C LEU A 351 6.62 1.82 15.15
N TYR A 352 6.93 0.89 14.25
CA TYR A 352 8.06 -0.02 14.42
C TYR A 352 9.37 0.69 14.55
N THR A 353 9.61 1.66 13.66
CA THR A 353 10.81 2.46 13.71
C THR A 353 10.95 3.13 15.06
N PHE A 354 9.86 3.68 15.62
CA PHE A 354 9.88 4.26 16.96
C PHE A 354 10.18 3.21 18.05
N LEU A 355 9.56 2.03 17.98
CA LEU A 355 9.83 0.96 18.96
C LEU A 355 11.30 0.51 18.90
N VAL A 356 11.87 0.36 17.72
CA VAL A 356 13.29 0.04 17.53
C VAL A 356 14.18 1.14 18.11
N LEU A 357 13.88 2.42 17.83
CA LEU A 357 14.65 3.56 18.36
C LEU A 357 14.60 3.62 19.88
N ILE A 358 13.41 3.43 20.48
CA ILE A 358 13.23 3.42 21.94
C ILE A 358 14.00 2.25 22.56
N ALA A 359 13.88 1.04 22.00
CA ALA A 359 14.59 -0.13 22.50
C ALA A 359 16.11 0.06 22.43
N CYS A 360 16.66 0.54 21.32
CA CYS A 360 18.09 0.82 21.18
C CYS A 360 18.55 1.94 22.12
N ARG A 361 17.73 2.96 22.34
CA ARG A 361 18.02 4.02 23.32
C ARG A 361 18.07 3.45 24.75
N LYS A 362 17.07 2.64 25.15
CA LYS A 362 17.08 1.97 26.46
C LYS A 362 18.29 1.06 26.61
N LEU A 363 18.63 0.26 25.61
CA LEU A 363 19.81 -0.59 25.59
C LEU A 363 21.11 0.23 25.75
N SER A 364 21.22 1.36 25.10
CA SER A 364 22.38 2.26 25.23
C SER A 364 22.56 2.79 26.66
N GLY A 365 21.46 3.00 27.36
CA GLY A 365 21.42 3.53 28.74
C GLY A 365 21.65 2.49 29.83
N LEU A 366 21.63 1.19 29.55
CA LEU A 366 21.87 0.16 30.54
C LEU A 366 23.29 0.28 31.13
N ALA A 367 23.39 0.34 32.45
CA ALA A 367 24.67 0.47 33.16
C ALA A 367 25.43 -0.88 33.20
N GLN A 368 24.73 -1.97 33.39
CA GLN A 368 25.30 -3.33 33.52
C GLN A 368 25.74 -3.88 32.15
N LYS A 369 27.04 -4.12 31.96
CA LYS A 369 27.59 -4.73 30.73
C LYS A 369 27.03 -6.13 30.46
N SER A 370 26.83 -6.95 31.50
CA SER A 370 26.24 -8.29 31.39
C SER A 370 24.82 -8.25 30.88
N ALA A 371 23.98 -7.33 31.35
CA ALA A 371 22.63 -7.16 30.85
C ALA A 371 22.61 -6.71 29.38
N LYS A 372 23.51 -5.81 28.97
CA LYS A 372 23.69 -5.43 27.55
C LYS A 372 24.06 -6.64 26.70
N GLY A 373 25.03 -7.43 27.17
CA GLY A 373 25.49 -8.63 26.49
C GLY A 373 24.36 -9.65 26.29
N LEU A 374 23.55 -9.88 27.33
CA LEU A 374 22.39 -10.78 27.25
C LEU A 374 21.35 -10.30 26.23
N VAL A 375 20.99 -9.03 26.24
CA VAL A 375 20.02 -8.47 25.28
C VAL A 375 20.54 -8.58 23.86
N ILE A 376 21.82 -8.28 23.61
CA ILE A 376 22.43 -8.41 22.29
C ILE A 376 22.44 -9.88 21.86
N LEU A 377 22.78 -10.81 22.77
CA LEU A 377 22.78 -12.25 22.49
C LEU A 377 21.39 -12.75 22.06
N LEU A 378 20.31 -12.23 22.67
CA LEU A 378 18.94 -12.57 22.28
C LEU A 378 18.51 -11.91 20.98
N LEU A 379 19.01 -10.70 20.68
CA LEU A 379 18.70 -10.00 19.43
C LEU A 379 19.33 -10.65 18.20
N VAL A 380 20.52 -11.27 18.33
CA VAL A 380 21.23 -11.85 17.18
C VAL A 380 20.42 -12.93 16.46
N PRO A 381 19.86 -13.96 17.15
CA PRO A 381 19.05 -14.97 16.47
C PRO A 381 17.75 -14.40 15.91
N LEU A 382 17.11 -13.41 16.56
CA LEU A 382 15.92 -12.77 16.04
C LEU A 382 16.22 -11.97 14.78
N LEU A 383 17.34 -11.27 14.76
CA LEU A 383 17.82 -10.55 13.57
C LEU A 383 18.10 -11.53 12.41
N GLY A 384 18.79 -12.64 12.71
CA GLY A 384 19.07 -13.69 11.73
C GLY A 384 17.78 -14.30 11.17
N PHE A 385 16.82 -14.62 12.02
CA PHE A 385 15.52 -15.14 11.62
C PHE A 385 14.75 -14.15 10.71
N ASN A 386 14.70 -12.87 11.08
CA ASN A 386 14.03 -11.87 10.25
C ASN A 386 14.72 -11.69 8.88
N ILE A 387 16.05 -11.75 8.82
CA ILE A 387 16.77 -11.70 7.54
C ILE A 387 16.41 -12.91 6.66
N LEU A 388 16.35 -14.12 7.24
CA LEU A 388 15.93 -15.31 6.51
C LEU A 388 14.49 -15.21 6.04
N LEU A 389 13.58 -14.76 6.89
CA LEU A 389 12.18 -14.54 6.56
C LEU A 389 12.05 -13.53 5.42
N THR A 390 12.75 -12.40 5.51
CA THR A 390 12.79 -11.38 4.45
C THR A 390 13.28 -11.96 3.12
N ALA A 391 14.25 -12.87 3.16
CA ALA A 391 14.78 -13.52 1.95
C ALA A 391 13.81 -14.55 1.33
N GLN A 392 12.90 -15.12 2.13
CA GLN A 392 11.97 -16.19 1.71
C GLN A 392 10.54 -15.69 1.45
N THR A 393 10.26 -14.40 1.66
CA THR A 393 8.94 -13.80 1.46
C THR A 393 9.04 -12.60 0.53
N ASN A 394 7.99 -12.33 -0.23
CA ASN A 394 7.75 -11.00 -0.77
C ASN A 394 6.62 -10.34 0.03
N TRP A 395 6.02 -9.27 -0.50
CA TRP A 395 4.95 -8.60 0.23
C TRP A 395 3.68 -9.47 0.38
N ALA A 396 3.33 -10.28 -0.61
CA ALA A 396 2.04 -10.97 -0.64
C ALA A 396 2.14 -12.47 -0.31
N TRP A 397 3.28 -13.12 -0.56
CA TRP A 397 3.44 -14.56 -0.40
C TRP A 397 4.87 -14.98 -0.09
N SER A 398 5.03 -16.24 0.26
CA SER A 398 6.35 -16.85 0.44
C SER A 398 6.97 -17.20 -0.91
N VAL A 399 8.26 -16.91 -1.06
CA VAL A 399 9.07 -17.27 -2.23
C VAL A 399 10.32 -18.03 -1.78
N GLY A 400 10.69 -19.06 -2.51
CA GLY A 400 11.89 -19.84 -2.21
C GLY A 400 13.18 -19.11 -2.59
N PHE A 401 14.30 -19.53 -2.00
CA PHE A 401 15.64 -19.04 -2.42
C PHE A 401 15.95 -19.32 -3.88
N SER A 402 15.38 -20.38 -4.45
CA SER A 402 15.53 -20.73 -5.87
C SER A 402 14.99 -19.68 -6.84
N GLU A 403 14.07 -18.84 -6.37
CA GLU A 403 13.48 -17.77 -7.17
C GLU A 403 14.34 -16.51 -7.21
N ILE A 404 15.38 -16.42 -6.37
CA ILE A 404 16.30 -15.29 -6.37
C ILE A 404 17.13 -15.33 -7.66
N ARG A 405 17.01 -14.28 -8.46
CA ARG A 405 17.81 -14.12 -9.67
C ARG A 405 19.06 -13.30 -9.38
N PRO A 406 20.22 -13.67 -9.93
CA PRO A 406 21.41 -12.84 -9.82
C PRO A 406 21.18 -11.46 -10.45
N VAL A 407 21.67 -10.42 -9.77
CA VAL A 407 21.53 -9.03 -10.24
C VAL A 407 22.13 -8.82 -11.64
N ASN A 408 23.25 -9.49 -11.92
CA ASN A 408 23.94 -9.40 -13.21
C ASN A 408 23.20 -10.11 -14.37
N LYS A 409 22.23 -10.95 -14.07
CA LYS A 409 21.30 -11.50 -15.07
C LYS A 409 20.10 -10.57 -15.31
N GLY A 410 20.22 -9.30 -14.94
CA GLY A 410 19.19 -8.25 -14.89
C GLY A 410 18.50 -7.88 -16.21
N ARG A 411 18.37 -8.83 -17.10
CA ARG A 411 17.50 -8.74 -18.28
C ARG A 411 16.15 -9.42 -18.03
N TYR A 412 15.71 -9.47 -16.78
CA TYR A 412 14.39 -9.99 -16.50
C TYR A 412 13.37 -8.98 -17.05
N ASN A 413 12.64 -9.42 -18.05
CA ASN A 413 11.59 -8.63 -18.67
C ASN A 413 10.26 -9.05 -18.07
N HIS A 414 9.74 -8.27 -17.12
CA HIS A 414 8.48 -8.55 -16.45
C HIS A 414 7.31 -8.58 -17.45
N LYS A 415 7.30 -7.67 -18.44
CA LYS A 415 6.24 -7.66 -19.47
C LYS A 415 6.26 -8.93 -20.32
N ALA A 416 7.45 -9.42 -20.66
CA ALA A 416 7.57 -10.72 -21.36
C ALA A 416 7.15 -11.89 -20.46
N LYS A 417 7.43 -11.83 -19.16
CA LYS A 417 6.97 -12.86 -18.22
C LYS A 417 5.45 -12.85 -18.04
N GLN A 418 4.84 -11.68 -17.96
CA GLN A 418 3.38 -11.53 -17.95
C GLN A 418 2.74 -12.15 -19.19
N HIS A 419 3.33 -11.90 -20.35
CA HIS A 419 2.91 -12.53 -21.61
C HIS A 419 3.03 -14.07 -21.54
N GLU A 420 4.18 -14.58 -21.10
CA GLU A 420 4.39 -16.04 -20.94
C GLU A 420 3.37 -16.65 -19.98
N ASP A 421 3.09 -16.00 -18.84
CA ASP A 421 2.11 -16.48 -17.86
C ASP A 421 0.70 -16.55 -18.44
N MET A 422 0.30 -15.57 -19.26
CA MET A 422 -0.99 -15.58 -19.92
C MET A 422 -1.07 -16.65 -21.02
N ILE A 423 0.03 -16.95 -21.73
CA ILE A 423 0.10 -18.07 -22.68
C ILE A 423 -0.03 -19.41 -21.96
N ILE A 424 0.66 -19.59 -20.81
CA ILE A 424 0.55 -20.81 -20.00
C ILE A 424 -0.89 -21.03 -19.51
N LYS A 425 -1.62 -19.96 -19.21
CA LYS A 425 -3.05 -20.00 -18.88
C LYS A 425 -3.95 -20.23 -20.10
N GLY A 426 -3.39 -20.47 -21.28
CA GLY A 426 -4.14 -20.78 -22.48
C GLY A 426 -4.72 -19.58 -23.23
N ASN A 427 -4.09 -18.40 -23.11
CA ASN A 427 -4.56 -17.15 -23.72
C ASN A 427 -3.67 -16.64 -24.85
N ALA A 428 -3.04 -17.51 -25.64
CA ALA A 428 -2.08 -17.08 -26.66
C ALA A 428 -2.72 -16.23 -27.77
N ALA A 429 -3.85 -16.67 -28.31
CA ALA A 429 -4.55 -15.93 -29.35
C ALA A 429 -5.36 -14.76 -28.79
N ILE A 430 -5.97 -14.92 -27.60
CA ILE A 430 -6.66 -13.84 -26.89
C ILE A 430 -5.67 -12.68 -26.61
N TRP A 431 -4.44 -13.00 -26.18
CA TRP A 431 -3.40 -11.99 -26.02
C TRP A 431 -3.11 -11.22 -27.30
N GLN A 432 -3.00 -11.91 -28.44
CA GLN A 432 -2.74 -11.26 -29.73
C GLN A 432 -3.87 -10.32 -30.14
N ILE A 433 -5.12 -10.73 -29.92
CA ILE A 433 -6.30 -9.89 -30.21
C ILE A 433 -6.23 -8.61 -29.36
N LEU A 434 -5.99 -8.73 -28.06
CA LEU A 434 -5.96 -7.59 -27.17
C LEU A 434 -4.70 -6.72 -27.34
N ALA A 435 -3.57 -7.31 -27.70
CA ALA A 435 -2.33 -6.59 -27.97
C ALA A 435 -2.34 -5.81 -29.29
N ALA A 436 -3.27 -6.10 -30.19
CA ALA A 436 -3.40 -5.39 -31.47
C ALA A 436 -3.78 -3.92 -31.27
N ASP A 437 -4.48 -3.62 -30.17
CA ASP A 437 -4.80 -2.25 -29.76
C ASP A 437 -4.68 -2.11 -28.23
N PRO A 438 -3.62 -1.45 -27.75
CA PRO A 438 -3.43 -1.21 -26.31
C PRO A 438 -4.50 -0.33 -25.65
N GLU A 439 -5.30 0.39 -26.46
CA GLU A 439 -6.42 1.20 -25.97
C GLU A 439 -7.68 0.38 -25.70
N ASN A 440 -7.73 -0.89 -26.11
CA ASN A 440 -8.82 -1.80 -25.77
C ASN A 440 -9.11 -1.78 -24.27
N ARG A 441 -10.38 -1.75 -23.96
CA ARG A 441 -10.89 -1.80 -22.58
C ARG A 441 -11.62 -3.12 -22.34
N VAL A 442 -11.14 -3.86 -21.34
CA VAL A 442 -11.60 -5.21 -21.03
C VAL A 442 -12.14 -5.27 -19.62
N ILE A 443 -13.30 -5.86 -19.42
CA ILE A 443 -13.75 -6.32 -18.11
C ILE A 443 -13.44 -7.80 -18.01
N ALA A 444 -12.63 -8.19 -17.02
CA ALA A 444 -12.13 -9.54 -16.88
C ALA A 444 -12.76 -10.25 -15.69
N PHE A 445 -13.45 -11.35 -15.96
CA PHE A 445 -13.87 -12.35 -15.00
C PHE A 445 -12.76 -13.39 -14.89
N GLY A 446 -11.80 -13.16 -13.99
CA GLY A 446 -10.61 -13.98 -13.89
C GLY A 446 -9.90 -13.81 -12.56
N ASP A 447 -8.89 -14.64 -12.34
CA ASP A 447 -8.09 -14.68 -11.11
C ASP A 447 -7.46 -13.30 -10.85
N HIS A 448 -7.95 -12.64 -9.81
CA HIS A 448 -7.52 -11.28 -9.46
C HIS A 448 -6.25 -11.31 -8.59
N PRO A 449 -5.24 -10.47 -8.88
CA PRO A 449 -5.12 -9.47 -9.93
C PRO A 449 -4.45 -10.00 -11.22
N PHE A 450 -4.26 -11.30 -11.35
CA PHE A 450 -3.49 -11.90 -12.43
C PHE A 450 -4.13 -11.71 -13.80
N CYS A 451 -5.48 -11.64 -13.86
CA CYS A 451 -6.20 -11.30 -15.09
C CYS A 451 -5.90 -9.88 -15.60
N LEU A 452 -5.30 -9.02 -14.77
CA LEU A 452 -4.90 -7.67 -15.16
C LEU A 452 -3.60 -7.63 -16.01
N GLN A 453 -2.99 -8.78 -16.30
CA GLN A 453 -1.72 -8.84 -17.03
C GLN A 453 -1.85 -8.64 -18.55
N PHE A 454 -3.04 -8.58 -19.12
CA PHE A 454 -3.23 -8.26 -20.52
C PHE A 454 -2.66 -6.88 -20.88
N PRO A 455 -2.16 -6.68 -22.12
CA PRO A 455 -1.45 -5.46 -22.54
C PRO A 455 -2.40 -4.32 -22.93
N CYS A 456 -3.48 -4.14 -22.18
CA CYS A 456 -4.52 -3.14 -22.41
C CYS A 456 -5.13 -2.68 -21.09
N ASN A 457 -6.14 -1.83 -21.13
CA ASN A 457 -6.84 -1.37 -19.93
C ASN A 457 -7.84 -2.43 -19.45
N VAL A 458 -7.50 -3.14 -18.37
CA VAL A 458 -8.34 -4.21 -17.81
C VAL A 458 -8.93 -3.78 -16.47
N GLN A 459 -10.25 -3.90 -16.34
CA GLN A 459 -10.96 -3.85 -15.06
C GLN A 459 -11.31 -5.28 -14.62
N SER A 460 -10.89 -5.67 -13.44
CA SER A 460 -11.31 -6.96 -12.88
C SER A 460 -12.76 -6.89 -12.38
N TYR A 461 -13.57 -7.89 -12.70
CA TYR A 461 -14.89 -8.06 -12.13
C TYR A 461 -14.84 -8.17 -10.59
N LYS A 462 -13.81 -8.83 -10.06
CA LYS A 462 -13.57 -8.93 -8.61
C LYS A 462 -13.36 -7.58 -7.94
N ASP A 463 -12.78 -6.63 -8.64
CA ASP A 463 -12.62 -5.26 -8.16
C ASP A 463 -13.97 -4.55 -8.01
N ILE A 464 -14.89 -4.80 -8.97
CA ILE A 464 -16.25 -4.23 -8.95
C ILE A 464 -17.03 -4.76 -7.75
N THR A 465 -16.93 -6.06 -7.48
CA THR A 465 -17.66 -6.75 -6.40
C THR A 465 -16.98 -6.69 -5.04
N SER A 466 -15.75 -6.11 -4.97
CA SER A 466 -15.01 -5.97 -3.72
C SER A 466 -15.60 -4.89 -2.80
N PRO A 467 -15.25 -4.89 -1.51
CA PRO A 467 -15.62 -3.79 -0.60
C PRO A 467 -15.11 -2.40 -1.04
N TRP A 468 -14.14 -2.37 -1.95
CA TRP A 468 -13.56 -1.15 -2.51
C TRP A 468 -14.15 -0.78 -3.87
N GLY A 469 -15.04 -1.61 -4.39
CA GLY A 469 -15.75 -1.45 -5.64
C GLY A 469 -17.13 -0.84 -5.47
N ASN A 470 -18.01 -1.18 -6.42
CA ASN A 470 -19.41 -0.80 -6.39
C ASN A 470 -20.30 -1.95 -6.91
N VAL A 471 -20.84 -2.73 -6.01
CA VAL A 471 -21.68 -3.90 -6.35
C VAL A 471 -23.00 -3.52 -7.03
N GLU A 472 -23.44 -2.25 -6.92
CA GLU A 472 -24.65 -1.78 -7.59
C GLU A 472 -24.52 -1.80 -9.11
N LEU A 473 -23.29 -1.73 -9.63
CA LEU A 473 -23.02 -1.79 -11.06
C LEU A 473 -23.28 -3.17 -11.69
N VAL A 474 -23.42 -4.20 -10.85
CA VAL A 474 -23.59 -5.60 -11.28
C VAL A 474 -24.84 -6.25 -10.69
N ASN A 475 -25.75 -5.45 -10.10
CA ASN A 475 -26.98 -5.96 -9.51
C ASN A 475 -28.06 -6.29 -10.54
N SER A 476 -27.91 -5.84 -11.78
CA SER A 476 -28.73 -6.21 -12.92
C SER A 476 -27.94 -6.12 -14.23
N PRO A 477 -28.37 -6.80 -15.32
CA PRO A 477 -27.76 -6.65 -16.63
C PRO A 477 -27.75 -5.21 -17.13
N GLU A 478 -28.84 -4.46 -16.92
CA GLU A 478 -28.99 -3.08 -17.36
C GLU A 478 -27.98 -2.16 -16.64
N ALA A 479 -27.80 -2.33 -15.32
CA ALA A 479 -26.82 -1.56 -14.56
C ALA A 479 -25.38 -1.84 -15.03
N PHE A 480 -25.13 -3.10 -15.41
CA PHE A 480 -23.82 -3.47 -15.91
C PHE A 480 -23.59 -3.01 -17.36
N GLU A 481 -24.61 -3.00 -18.22
CA GLU A 481 -24.56 -2.38 -19.54
C GLU A 481 -24.26 -0.88 -19.44
N GLU A 482 -24.95 -0.15 -18.54
CA GLU A 482 -24.69 1.28 -18.29
C GLU A 482 -23.24 1.51 -17.88
N TYR A 483 -22.71 0.66 -16.99
CA TYR A 483 -21.32 0.75 -16.58
C TYR A 483 -20.34 0.43 -17.73
N MET A 484 -20.60 -0.59 -18.54
CA MET A 484 -19.78 -0.92 -19.70
C MET A 484 -19.74 0.23 -20.72
N GLU A 485 -20.89 0.90 -20.94
CA GLU A 485 -20.92 2.11 -21.77
C GLU A 485 -20.12 3.26 -21.20
N TYR A 486 -20.27 3.53 -19.90
CA TYR A 486 -19.51 4.55 -19.20
C TYR A 486 -18.00 4.27 -19.29
N ALA A 487 -17.61 3.02 -19.06
CA ALA A 487 -16.22 2.59 -19.10
C ALA A 487 -15.65 2.55 -20.53
N GLY A 488 -16.49 2.64 -21.56
CA GLY A 488 -16.08 2.45 -22.95
C GLY A 488 -15.54 1.05 -23.20
N THR A 489 -16.17 0.03 -22.62
CA THR A 489 -15.74 -1.37 -22.71
C THR A 489 -15.81 -1.87 -24.14
N ASP A 490 -14.74 -2.51 -24.59
CA ASP A 490 -14.66 -3.16 -25.92
C ASP A 490 -14.89 -4.66 -25.82
N TYR A 491 -14.36 -5.29 -24.75
CA TYR A 491 -14.40 -6.73 -24.60
C TYR A 491 -14.75 -7.16 -23.17
N ILE A 492 -15.39 -8.32 -23.08
CA ILE A 492 -15.52 -9.13 -21.88
C ILE A 492 -14.62 -10.35 -22.02
N TYR A 493 -13.80 -10.60 -20.99
CA TYR A 493 -12.97 -11.79 -20.88
C TYR A 493 -13.46 -12.64 -19.72
N ALA A 494 -13.56 -13.97 -19.89
CA ALA A 494 -13.82 -14.91 -18.81
C ALA A 494 -12.77 -16.02 -18.81
N GLU A 495 -12.03 -16.13 -17.70
CA GLU A 495 -11.00 -17.14 -17.49
C GLU A 495 -11.59 -18.52 -17.26
N SER A 496 -11.07 -19.52 -17.93
CA SER A 496 -11.44 -20.93 -17.80
C SER A 496 -11.35 -21.40 -16.35
N GLY A 497 -12.39 -22.05 -15.86
CA GLY A 497 -12.42 -22.59 -14.49
C GLY A 497 -12.57 -21.56 -13.38
N TYR A 498 -12.77 -20.28 -13.69
CA TYR A 498 -12.88 -19.22 -12.68
C TYR A 498 -14.31 -19.01 -12.18
N ILE A 499 -15.28 -18.92 -13.06
CA ILE A 499 -16.67 -18.65 -12.71
C ILE A 499 -17.40 -19.96 -12.37
N GLY A 500 -18.03 -20.02 -11.19
CA GLY A 500 -18.94 -21.11 -10.80
C GLY A 500 -20.39 -20.79 -11.07
N THR A 501 -21.20 -21.82 -11.30
CA THR A 501 -22.63 -21.69 -11.55
C THR A 501 -23.40 -21.17 -10.33
N ASP A 502 -22.92 -21.48 -9.13
CA ASP A 502 -23.50 -21.08 -7.84
C ASP A 502 -22.72 -19.94 -7.17
N SER A 503 -22.03 -19.10 -7.96
CA SER A 503 -21.27 -17.98 -7.42
C SER A 503 -22.19 -16.95 -6.75
N TRP A 504 -21.91 -16.62 -5.48
CA TRP A 504 -22.61 -15.56 -4.75
C TRP A 504 -22.44 -14.18 -5.40
N GLU A 505 -21.42 -14.01 -6.26
CA GLU A 505 -21.15 -12.79 -7.01
C GLU A 505 -22.04 -12.66 -8.26
N TRP A 506 -22.91 -13.63 -8.50
CA TRP A 506 -23.84 -13.69 -9.63
C TRP A 506 -23.17 -13.57 -11.02
N SER A 507 -21.88 -13.76 -11.09
CA SER A 507 -21.09 -13.55 -12.32
C SER A 507 -21.52 -14.44 -13.48
N TYR A 508 -21.88 -15.71 -13.23
CA TYR A 508 -22.32 -16.64 -14.26
C TYR A 508 -23.69 -16.24 -14.83
N GLY A 509 -24.66 -15.95 -13.95
CA GLY A 509 -26.00 -15.50 -14.36
C GLY A 509 -25.92 -14.19 -15.15
N LEU A 510 -25.15 -13.22 -14.66
CA LEU A 510 -24.96 -11.93 -15.32
C LEU A 510 -24.40 -12.09 -16.76
N LEU A 511 -23.39 -12.95 -16.95
CA LEU A 511 -22.84 -13.20 -18.29
C LEU A 511 -23.87 -13.84 -19.22
N ARG A 512 -24.64 -14.82 -18.74
CA ARG A 512 -25.68 -15.47 -19.53
C ARG A 512 -26.80 -14.50 -19.92
N ASP A 513 -27.19 -13.61 -19.01
CA ASP A 513 -28.19 -12.59 -19.27
C ASP A 513 -27.70 -11.60 -20.35
N LEU A 514 -26.47 -11.10 -20.24
CA LEU A 514 -25.86 -10.24 -21.26
C LEU A 514 -25.75 -10.92 -22.64
N ILE A 515 -25.43 -12.22 -22.67
CA ILE A 515 -25.39 -12.98 -23.93
C ILE A 515 -26.80 -13.11 -24.50
N SER A 516 -27.78 -13.43 -23.65
CA SER A 516 -29.19 -13.58 -24.04
C SER A 516 -29.79 -12.27 -24.56
N ASP A 517 -29.38 -11.15 -23.97
CA ASP A 517 -29.78 -9.80 -24.38
C ASP A 517 -29.12 -9.35 -25.70
N GLY A 518 -28.15 -10.14 -26.19
CA GLY A 518 -27.50 -9.92 -27.47
C GLY A 518 -26.46 -8.79 -27.47
N VAL A 519 -26.00 -8.34 -26.31
CA VAL A 519 -24.98 -7.27 -26.19
C VAL A 519 -23.55 -7.78 -26.31
N LEU A 520 -23.34 -9.11 -26.24
CA LEU A 520 -22.05 -9.74 -26.48
C LEU A 520 -22.02 -10.42 -27.84
N THR A 521 -20.99 -10.09 -28.63
CA THR A 521 -20.79 -10.52 -30.02
C THR A 521 -19.39 -11.05 -30.24
N ASP A 522 -19.11 -11.56 -31.41
CA ASP A 522 -17.76 -11.96 -31.87
C ASP A 522 -17.05 -12.85 -30.85
N PHE A 523 -17.71 -13.91 -30.42
CA PHE A 523 -17.16 -14.83 -29.44
C PHE A 523 -15.92 -15.54 -29.96
N PHE A 524 -14.90 -15.55 -29.15
CA PHE A 524 -13.68 -16.31 -29.38
C PHE A 524 -13.37 -17.16 -28.13
N PHE A 525 -13.16 -18.45 -28.34
CA PHE A 525 -12.83 -19.39 -27.27
C PHE A 525 -11.45 -19.98 -27.48
N GLU A 526 -10.66 -20.04 -26.40
CA GLU A 526 -9.34 -20.65 -26.41
C GLU A 526 -9.09 -21.37 -25.07
N ASN A 527 -8.93 -22.70 -25.13
CA ASN A 527 -8.71 -23.55 -23.95
C ASN A 527 -9.74 -23.34 -22.81
N GLY A 528 -11.01 -23.13 -23.17
CA GLY A 528 -12.08 -22.86 -22.22
C GLY A 528 -12.15 -21.41 -21.72
N ASN A 529 -11.20 -20.56 -22.07
CA ASN A 529 -11.30 -19.11 -21.88
C ASN A 529 -12.23 -18.51 -22.93
N MET A 530 -12.93 -17.45 -22.59
CA MET A 530 -13.81 -16.71 -23.50
C MET A 530 -13.33 -15.26 -23.64
N LEU A 531 -13.33 -14.77 -24.87
CA LEU A 531 -13.31 -13.35 -25.19
C LEU A 531 -14.54 -13.04 -26.05
N ALA A 532 -15.32 -12.03 -25.66
CA ALA A 532 -16.48 -11.57 -26.43
C ALA A 532 -16.42 -10.06 -26.57
N ARG A 533 -16.82 -9.55 -27.73
CA ARG A 533 -16.89 -8.11 -27.96
C ARG A 533 -18.19 -7.55 -27.38
N TYR A 534 -18.10 -6.42 -26.71
CA TYR A 534 -19.29 -5.68 -26.30
C TYR A 534 -19.82 -4.83 -27.46
N SER A 535 -21.13 -4.88 -27.68
CA SER A 535 -21.82 -4.12 -28.73
C SER A 535 -23.04 -3.41 -28.15
N ARG A 536 -23.16 -2.11 -28.46
CA ARG A 536 -24.36 -1.33 -28.12
C ARG A 536 -25.56 -1.73 -28.97
N GLU A 537 -25.31 -2.25 -30.16
CA GLU A 537 -26.37 -2.76 -31.04
C GLU A 537 -26.67 -4.21 -30.65
N LYS A 538 -27.87 -4.44 -30.12
CA LYS A 538 -28.29 -5.77 -29.69
C LYS A 538 -28.48 -6.71 -30.88
N LEU A 539 -27.93 -7.90 -30.77
CA LEU A 539 -28.14 -8.95 -31.76
C LEU A 539 -29.61 -9.39 -31.82
N PRO A 540 -30.10 -9.86 -32.98
CA PRO A 540 -31.38 -10.58 -33.05
C PRO A 540 -31.40 -11.79 -32.13
N GLY A 541 -32.57 -12.08 -31.53
CA GLY A 541 -32.71 -13.13 -30.51
C GLY A 541 -32.23 -14.53 -30.96
N GLU A 542 -32.36 -14.87 -32.24
CA GLU A 542 -31.81 -16.14 -32.78
C GLU A 542 -30.28 -16.21 -32.67
N LYS A 543 -29.60 -15.11 -32.99
CA LYS A 543 -28.12 -15.03 -32.88
C LYS A 543 -27.68 -14.99 -31.42
N ALA A 544 -28.41 -14.30 -30.56
CA ALA A 544 -28.14 -14.28 -29.12
C ALA A 544 -28.30 -15.70 -28.52
N ALA A 545 -29.32 -16.45 -28.91
CA ALA A 545 -29.49 -17.84 -28.49
C ALA A 545 -28.38 -18.77 -29.02
N GLU A 546 -27.89 -18.53 -30.25
CA GLU A 546 -26.75 -19.26 -30.78
C GLU A 546 -25.46 -18.97 -29.97
N ASN A 547 -25.20 -17.71 -29.67
CA ASN A 547 -24.06 -17.30 -28.85
C ASN A 547 -24.13 -17.89 -27.43
N LEU A 548 -25.32 -17.94 -26.83
CA LEU A 548 -25.51 -18.58 -25.52
C LEU A 548 -25.17 -20.07 -25.56
N ARG A 549 -25.60 -20.77 -26.62
CA ARG A 549 -25.23 -22.18 -26.83
C ARG A 549 -23.74 -22.36 -27.01
N LEU A 550 -23.07 -21.49 -27.80
CA LEU A 550 -21.62 -21.51 -27.96
C LEU A 550 -20.91 -21.29 -26.63
N PHE A 551 -21.40 -20.38 -25.79
CA PHE A 551 -20.87 -20.16 -24.44
C PHE A 551 -21.01 -21.43 -23.59
N ASP A 552 -22.22 -22.03 -23.51
CA ASP A 552 -22.47 -23.23 -22.73
C ASP A 552 -21.64 -24.45 -23.18
N GLU A 553 -21.32 -24.56 -24.49
CA GLU A 553 -20.54 -25.65 -25.07
C GLU A 553 -19.02 -25.48 -24.89
N ASN A 554 -18.52 -24.25 -24.84
CA ASN A 554 -17.06 -23.98 -24.94
C ASN A 554 -16.45 -23.38 -23.68
N TYR A 555 -17.22 -22.69 -22.83
CA TYR A 555 -16.69 -22.12 -21.60
C TYR A 555 -16.62 -23.19 -20.51
N ILE A 556 -15.46 -23.27 -19.83
CA ILE A 556 -15.26 -24.21 -18.72
C ILE A 556 -15.52 -23.50 -17.39
N THR A 557 -16.53 -23.96 -16.64
CA THR A 557 -16.84 -23.43 -15.31
C THR A 557 -15.94 -24.01 -14.22
N SER A 558 -15.85 -23.33 -13.07
CA SER A 558 -15.11 -23.86 -11.91
C SER A 558 -15.69 -25.17 -11.38
N ASP A 559 -16.98 -25.42 -11.59
CA ASP A 559 -17.66 -26.64 -11.16
C ASP A 559 -17.25 -27.83 -12.02
N MET A 560 -17.09 -27.63 -13.34
CA MET A 560 -16.56 -28.66 -14.26
C MET A 560 -15.16 -29.08 -13.86
N VAL A 561 -14.27 -28.11 -13.55
CA VAL A 561 -12.89 -28.40 -13.11
C VAL A 561 -12.90 -29.19 -11.81
N LYS A 562 -13.77 -28.84 -10.84
CA LYS A 562 -13.87 -29.57 -9.56
C LYS A 562 -14.37 -31.00 -9.74
N GLN A 563 -15.27 -31.24 -10.71
CA GLN A 563 -15.75 -32.58 -11.02
C GLN A 563 -14.65 -33.43 -11.63
N GLU A 564 -13.90 -32.90 -12.60
CA GLU A 564 -12.78 -33.61 -13.24
C GLU A 564 -11.69 -34.00 -12.25
N VAL A 565 -11.37 -33.13 -11.29
CA VAL A 565 -10.41 -33.46 -10.22
C VAL A 565 -10.92 -34.60 -9.34
N LYS A 566 -12.21 -34.61 -8.96
CA LYS A 566 -12.80 -35.69 -8.15
C LYS A 566 -12.89 -37.04 -8.86
N GLU A 567 -13.03 -37.05 -10.18
CA GLU A 567 -13.06 -38.27 -10.98
C GLU A 567 -11.68 -38.86 -11.20
N ASN A 568 -10.63 -38.03 -11.06
CA ASN A 568 -9.22 -38.43 -11.22
C ASN A 568 -8.52 -38.79 -9.88
N GLU A 569 -9.14 -38.50 -8.73
CA GLU A 569 -8.73 -38.95 -7.39
C GLU A 569 -9.36 -40.31 -7.04
#